data_49bb56b3435deda38d3750249215140b
#
_entry.id   49bb56b3435deda38d3750249215140b
#
_cell.length_a   1.000
_cell.length_b   1.000
_cell.length_c   1.000
_cell.angle_alpha   90.00
_cell.angle_beta   90.00
_cell.angle_gamma   90.00
#
_symmetry.space_group_name_H-M   'P 1'
#
loop_
_entity.id
_entity.type
_entity.pdbx_description
1 polymer ?
#
loop_
_entity_poly.entity_id
_entity_poly.type
_entity_poly.pdbx_seq_one_letter_code
_entity_poly.pdbx_strand_id
1 'polypeptide(L)'
;QIINGPNLNLLGKREKNIYGNQSFDDYFEKLKTKFNNLDLHYFQSNIEGELIEKIQEVGFDFDGIIINAAAYTHTSVGIGDAIRSISSPVIEVHISNTYSREDFRHKSFLSAHVNGVILGFGLKSYDLAIESFNK
;
A
#
# COMPACT_ATOMS: atom_id res chain seq x y z
N GLN A 1 6.97 1.75 -6.96
CA GLN A 1 5.66 2.43 -6.97
C GLN A 1 4.92 2.17 -5.67
N ILE A 2 4.46 3.24 -5.01
CA ILE A 2 3.53 3.14 -3.89
C ILE A 2 2.12 3.42 -4.42
N ILE A 3 1.17 2.53 -4.08
CA ILE A 3 -0.23 2.64 -4.49
C ILE A 3 -1.09 2.64 -3.22
N ASN A 4 -1.80 3.73 -2.96
CA ASN A 4 -2.70 3.87 -1.83
C ASN A 4 -4.16 3.92 -2.29
N GLY A 5 -5.01 3.19 -1.58
CA GLY A 5 -6.43 3.06 -1.84
C GLY A 5 -7.29 4.13 -1.15
N PRO A 6 -8.60 3.83 -1.01
CA PRO A 6 -9.59 4.81 -0.59
C PRO A 6 -9.32 5.38 0.80
N ASN A 7 -9.62 6.66 0.93
CA ASN A 7 -9.53 7.43 2.16
C ASN A 7 -8.10 7.72 2.66
N LEU A 8 -7.06 7.17 2.03
CA LEU A 8 -5.68 7.44 2.41
C LEU A 8 -5.24 8.86 2.02
N ASN A 9 -5.98 9.53 1.15
CA ASN A 9 -5.85 10.96 0.89
C ASN A 9 -6.22 11.82 2.12
N LEU A 10 -6.92 11.24 3.10
CA LEU A 10 -7.36 11.93 4.33
C LEU A 10 -6.46 11.65 5.53
N LEU A 11 -5.31 11.00 5.34
CA LEU A 11 -4.34 10.80 6.42
C LEU A 11 -3.94 12.15 7.03
N GLY A 12 -3.89 12.18 8.36
CA GLY A 12 -3.64 13.40 9.13
C GLY A 12 -4.88 14.22 9.44
N LYS A 13 -6.02 13.91 8.81
CA LYS A 13 -7.29 14.64 8.99
C LYS A 13 -8.36 13.83 9.70
N ARG A 14 -8.35 12.50 9.58
CA ARG A 14 -9.36 11.61 10.18
C ARG A 14 -8.71 10.51 11.01
N GLU A 15 -9.47 9.97 11.97
CA GLU A 15 -9.08 8.81 12.78
C GLU A 15 -7.61 8.86 13.21
N LYS A 16 -7.18 10.01 13.75
CA LYS A 16 -5.78 10.28 14.12
C LYS A 16 -5.21 9.27 15.12
N ASN A 17 -6.05 8.70 15.96
CA ASN A 17 -5.69 7.66 16.92
C ASN A 17 -5.30 6.32 16.24
N ILE A 18 -5.76 6.08 15.00
CA ILE A 18 -5.45 4.87 14.22
C ILE A 18 -4.34 5.15 13.20
N TYR A 19 -4.44 6.28 12.46
CA TYR A 19 -3.60 6.56 11.30
C TYR A 19 -2.55 7.65 11.54
N GLY A 20 -2.59 8.36 12.70
CA GLY A 20 -1.65 9.44 13.03
C GLY A 20 -2.05 10.81 12.48
N ASN A 21 -1.19 11.81 12.71
CA ASN A 21 -1.44 13.22 12.39
C ASN A 21 -0.78 13.70 11.10
N GLN A 22 0.07 12.89 10.49
CA GLN A 22 0.84 13.27 9.30
C GLN A 22 0.08 12.90 8.03
N SER A 23 0.07 13.81 7.03
CA SER A 23 -0.44 13.49 5.70
C SER A 23 0.50 12.52 4.99
N PHE A 24 -0.05 11.74 4.04
CA PHE A 24 0.82 10.85 3.26
C PHE A 24 1.76 11.63 2.33
N ASP A 25 1.30 12.76 1.78
CA ASP A 25 2.16 13.58 0.92
C ASP A 25 3.42 14.04 1.66
N ASP A 26 3.28 14.52 2.90
CA ASP A 26 4.42 14.92 3.73
C ASP A 26 5.31 13.72 4.04
N TYR A 27 4.71 12.57 4.34
CA TYR A 27 5.47 11.35 4.61
C TYR A 27 6.21 10.86 3.37
N PHE A 28 5.61 10.96 2.20
CA PHE A 28 6.25 10.57 0.94
C PHE A 28 7.50 11.42 0.66
N GLU A 29 7.47 12.71 0.95
CA GLU A 29 8.67 13.54 0.84
C GLU A 29 9.80 13.07 1.76
N LYS A 30 9.47 12.65 2.96
CA LYS A 30 10.46 12.04 3.89
C LYS A 30 11.02 10.73 3.36
N LEU A 31 10.17 9.89 2.76
CA LEU A 31 10.61 8.64 2.13
C LEU A 31 11.60 8.91 0.99
N LYS A 32 11.32 9.89 0.13
CA LYS A 32 12.22 10.28 -0.96
C LYS A 32 13.58 10.76 -0.44
N THR A 33 13.58 11.49 0.65
CA THR A 33 14.83 11.95 1.29
C THR A 33 15.60 10.78 1.89
N LYS A 34 14.91 9.89 2.61
CA LYS A 34 15.54 8.74 3.27
C LYS A 34 16.12 7.74 2.26
N PHE A 35 15.36 7.47 1.20
CA PHE A 35 15.72 6.50 0.16
C PHE A 35 16.13 7.22 -1.14
N ASN A 36 17.06 8.17 -1.03
CA ASN A 36 17.43 9.07 -2.13
C ASN A 36 18.15 8.38 -3.29
N ASN A 37 18.52 7.12 -3.13
CA ASN A 37 19.08 6.28 -4.19
C ASN A 37 18.02 5.52 -4.98
N LEU A 38 16.74 5.67 -4.61
CA LEU A 38 15.60 5.02 -5.28
C LEU A 38 14.73 6.07 -5.98
N ASP A 39 14.16 5.68 -7.10
CA ASP A 39 13.18 6.48 -7.82
C ASP A 39 11.76 6.09 -7.33
N LEU A 40 11.29 6.78 -6.30
CA LEU A 40 10.00 6.51 -5.69
C LEU A 40 8.87 7.26 -6.40
N HIS A 41 7.81 6.54 -6.71
CA HIS A 41 6.58 7.07 -7.31
C HIS A 41 5.40 6.80 -6.40
N TYR A 42 4.41 7.70 -6.44
CA TYR A 42 3.22 7.62 -5.58
C TYR A 42 1.95 7.83 -6.39
N PHE A 43 0.96 7.02 -6.11
CA PHE A 43 -0.39 7.12 -6.66
C PHE A 43 -1.42 6.81 -5.58
N GLN A 44 -2.50 7.59 -5.54
CA GLN A 44 -3.61 7.35 -4.63
C GLN A 44 -4.92 7.50 -5.40
N SER A 45 -5.88 6.62 -5.15
CA SER A 45 -7.25 6.76 -5.67
C SER A 45 -8.26 6.13 -4.74
N ASN A 46 -9.46 6.70 -4.73
CA ASN A 46 -10.63 6.12 -4.08
C ASN A 46 -11.40 5.17 -5.01
N ILE A 47 -11.01 5.09 -6.27
CA ILE A 47 -11.72 4.35 -7.32
C ILE A 47 -11.00 3.02 -7.57
N GLU A 48 -11.72 1.91 -7.34
CA GLU A 48 -11.16 0.56 -7.47
C GLU A 48 -10.56 0.32 -8.86
N GLY A 49 -11.27 0.72 -9.92
CA GLY A 49 -10.80 0.55 -11.29
C GLY A 49 -9.50 1.29 -11.59
N GLU A 50 -9.31 2.48 -11.01
CA GLU A 50 -8.07 3.24 -11.17
C GLU A 50 -6.88 2.55 -10.48
N LEU A 51 -7.12 1.89 -9.34
CA LEU A 51 -6.10 1.11 -8.67
C LEU A 51 -5.69 -0.10 -9.52
N ILE A 52 -6.66 -0.78 -10.11
CA ILE A 52 -6.41 -1.90 -11.03
C ILE A 52 -5.59 -1.44 -12.24
N GLU A 53 -5.97 -0.33 -12.86
CA GLU A 53 -5.25 0.23 -14.00
C GLU A 53 -3.83 0.61 -13.64
N LYS A 54 -3.61 1.21 -12.46
CA LYS A 54 -2.26 1.57 -12.01
C LYS A 54 -1.39 0.33 -11.78
N ILE A 55 -1.93 -0.72 -11.19
CA ILE A 55 -1.22 -1.98 -11.01
C ILE A 55 -0.76 -2.54 -12.37
N GLN A 56 -1.65 -2.54 -13.36
CA GLN A 56 -1.32 -3.01 -14.71
C GLN A 56 -0.27 -2.12 -15.39
N GLU A 57 -0.39 -0.80 -15.23
CA GLU A 57 0.54 0.17 -15.81
C GLU A 57 1.98 -0.03 -15.34
N VAL A 58 2.17 -0.25 -14.03
CA VAL A 58 3.51 -0.35 -13.42
C VAL A 58 3.99 -1.78 -13.21
N GLY A 59 3.12 -2.76 -13.46
CA GLY A 59 3.31 -4.15 -13.03
C GLY A 59 4.38 -4.94 -13.77
N PHE A 60 4.96 -4.40 -14.84
CA PHE A 60 5.95 -5.11 -15.65
C PHE A 60 7.30 -4.41 -15.72
N ASP A 61 7.37 -3.14 -15.31
CA ASP A 61 8.57 -2.31 -15.50
C ASP A 61 9.19 -1.83 -14.19
N PHE A 62 8.44 -1.83 -13.10
CA PHE A 62 8.93 -1.36 -11.80
C PHE A 62 9.64 -2.48 -11.05
N ASP A 63 10.68 -2.12 -10.29
CA ASP A 63 11.44 -3.06 -9.45
C ASP A 63 10.66 -3.55 -8.24
N GLY A 64 9.62 -2.80 -7.83
CA GLY A 64 8.74 -3.19 -6.74
C GLY A 64 7.51 -2.30 -6.64
N ILE A 65 6.44 -2.88 -6.11
CA ILE A 65 5.17 -2.20 -5.86
C ILE A 65 4.82 -2.39 -4.39
N ILE A 66 4.46 -1.30 -3.73
CA ILE A 66 3.93 -1.31 -2.37
C ILE A 66 2.47 -0.90 -2.46
N ILE A 67 1.57 -1.77 -2.04
CA ILE A 67 0.13 -1.50 -2.11
C ILE A 67 -0.51 -1.50 -0.73
N ASN A 68 -1.23 -0.42 -0.44
CA ASN A 68 -2.17 -0.32 0.66
C ASN A 68 -3.55 -0.07 0.06
N ALA A 69 -4.28 -1.14 -0.22
CA ALA A 69 -5.60 -1.05 -0.85
C ALA A 69 -6.70 -0.58 0.12
N ALA A 70 -6.35 -0.33 1.39
CA ALA A 70 -7.28 0.10 2.43
C ALA A 70 -8.49 -0.86 2.51
N ALA A 71 -9.72 -0.33 2.53
CA ALA A 71 -10.91 -1.17 2.66
C ALA A 71 -11.09 -2.16 1.49
N TYR A 72 -10.59 -1.84 0.30
CA TYR A 72 -10.69 -2.76 -0.84
C TYR A 72 -9.89 -4.06 -0.64
N THR A 73 -8.94 -4.09 0.29
CA THR A 73 -8.24 -5.31 0.71
C THR A 73 -9.23 -6.43 1.08
N HIS A 74 -10.34 -6.06 1.70
CA HIS A 74 -11.31 -6.97 2.28
C HIS A 74 -12.50 -7.27 1.36
N THR A 75 -12.55 -6.65 0.17
CA THR A 75 -13.70 -6.73 -0.74
C THR A 75 -13.34 -6.98 -2.20
N SER A 76 -12.12 -6.60 -2.63
CA SER A 76 -11.79 -6.57 -4.05
C SER A 76 -11.07 -7.83 -4.51
N VAL A 77 -11.82 -8.74 -5.11
CA VAL A 77 -11.26 -9.84 -5.89
C VAL A 77 -10.51 -9.29 -7.11
N GLY A 78 -11.04 -8.21 -7.72
CA GLY A 78 -10.45 -7.59 -8.92
C GLY A 78 -9.03 -7.08 -8.69
N ILE A 79 -8.76 -6.43 -7.56
CA ILE A 79 -7.39 -5.99 -7.22
C ILE A 79 -6.47 -7.20 -7.00
N GLY A 80 -6.95 -8.22 -6.30
CA GLY A 80 -6.20 -9.47 -6.12
C GLY A 80 -5.83 -10.12 -7.46
N ASP A 81 -6.77 -10.18 -8.39
CA ASP A 81 -6.53 -10.71 -9.74
C ASP A 81 -5.53 -9.86 -10.52
N ALA A 82 -5.60 -8.54 -10.39
CA ALA A 82 -4.64 -7.62 -11.03
C ALA A 82 -3.22 -7.88 -10.53
N ILE A 83 -3.04 -8.02 -9.21
CA ILE A 83 -1.73 -8.33 -8.62
C ILE A 83 -1.20 -9.66 -9.14
N ARG A 84 -2.04 -10.67 -9.23
CA ARG A 84 -1.66 -11.98 -9.75
C ARG A 84 -1.24 -11.96 -11.22
N SER A 85 -1.69 -10.97 -11.97
CA SER A 85 -1.47 -10.86 -13.42
C SER A 85 -0.18 -10.17 -13.81
N ILE A 86 0.54 -9.58 -12.88
CA ILE A 86 1.77 -8.80 -13.14
C ILE A 86 3.03 -9.57 -12.73
N SER A 87 4.19 -9.08 -13.16
CA SER A 87 5.48 -9.72 -12.86
C SER A 87 6.31 -8.98 -11.81
N SER A 88 6.09 -7.69 -11.60
CA SER A 88 6.79 -6.95 -10.57
C SER A 88 6.43 -7.46 -9.17
N PRO A 89 7.40 -7.58 -8.24
CA PRO A 89 7.11 -8.02 -6.89
C PRO A 89 6.26 -6.99 -6.14
N VAL A 90 5.33 -7.49 -5.32
CA VAL A 90 4.37 -6.67 -4.58
C VAL A 90 4.46 -6.94 -3.08
N ILE A 91 4.49 -5.88 -2.29
CA ILE A 91 4.36 -5.94 -0.83
C ILE A 91 3.05 -5.26 -0.44
N GLU A 92 2.21 -5.99 0.28
CA GLU A 92 0.97 -5.45 0.86
C GLU A 92 1.29 -4.75 2.18
N VAL A 93 0.78 -3.54 2.37
CA VAL A 93 1.01 -2.73 3.56
C VAL A 93 -0.31 -2.32 4.20
N HIS A 94 -0.37 -2.37 5.51
CA HIS A 94 -1.43 -1.77 6.32
C HIS A 94 -0.82 -0.95 7.44
N ILE A 95 -1.35 0.25 7.66
CA ILE A 95 -0.88 1.17 8.71
C ILE A 95 -1.23 0.62 10.08
N SER A 96 -2.49 0.19 10.26
CA SER A 96 -2.97 -0.39 11.52
C SER A 96 -2.67 -1.89 11.61
N ASN A 97 -2.68 -2.41 12.83
CA ASN A 97 -2.77 -3.85 13.03
C ASN A 97 -4.21 -4.29 12.75
N THR A 98 -4.45 -4.84 11.57
CA THR A 98 -5.78 -5.23 11.12
C THR A 98 -6.42 -6.30 12.00
N TYR A 99 -5.62 -7.12 12.68
CA TYR A 99 -6.10 -8.17 13.58
C TYR A 99 -6.64 -7.63 14.91
N SER A 100 -6.35 -6.39 15.25
CA SER A 100 -6.93 -5.71 16.42
C SER A 100 -8.20 -4.91 16.09
N ARG A 101 -8.68 -5.00 14.87
CA ARG A 101 -9.85 -4.28 14.37
C ARG A 101 -11.02 -5.23 14.11
N GLU A 102 -12.04 -4.78 13.35
CA GLU A 102 -13.24 -5.56 13.06
C GLU A 102 -12.89 -6.87 12.31
N ASP A 103 -13.66 -7.94 12.55
CA ASP A 103 -13.40 -9.28 12.00
C ASP A 103 -13.26 -9.29 10.47
N PHE A 104 -14.03 -8.45 9.74
CA PHE A 104 -13.93 -8.41 8.29
C PHE A 104 -12.56 -7.92 7.79
N ARG A 105 -11.76 -7.24 8.64
CA ARG A 105 -10.42 -6.78 8.31
C ARG A 105 -9.35 -7.87 8.47
N HIS A 106 -9.73 -9.03 8.98
CA HIS A 106 -8.81 -10.16 9.14
C HIS A 106 -8.62 -10.96 7.85
N LYS A 107 -9.46 -10.71 6.83
CA LYS A 107 -9.36 -11.38 5.54
C LYS A 107 -8.87 -10.40 4.47
N SER A 108 -7.88 -10.83 3.70
CA SER A 108 -7.37 -10.11 2.53
C SER A 108 -7.56 -10.94 1.27
N PHE A 109 -8.10 -10.31 0.22
CA PHE A 109 -8.13 -10.88 -1.13
C PHE A 109 -6.80 -10.67 -1.88
N LEU A 110 -5.85 -9.94 -1.27
CA LEU A 110 -4.57 -9.62 -1.88
C LEU A 110 -3.44 -10.49 -1.37
N SER A 111 -3.45 -10.84 -0.09
CA SER A 111 -2.30 -11.43 0.62
C SER A 111 -1.79 -12.73 0.00
N ALA A 112 -2.66 -13.52 -0.62
CA ALA A 112 -2.27 -14.76 -1.30
C ALA A 112 -1.46 -14.53 -2.58
N HIS A 113 -1.46 -13.31 -3.11
CA HIS A 113 -0.88 -12.96 -4.41
C HIS A 113 0.32 -12.02 -4.31
N VAL A 114 0.71 -11.61 -3.10
CA VAL A 114 1.84 -10.71 -2.87
C VAL A 114 3.06 -11.47 -2.35
N ASN A 115 4.22 -10.84 -2.43
CA ASN A 115 5.48 -11.42 -1.97
C ASN A 115 5.66 -11.31 -0.44
N GLY A 116 4.96 -10.38 0.19
CA GLY A 116 4.99 -10.20 1.64
C GLY A 116 3.91 -9.25 2.12
N VAL A 117 3.63 -9.30 3.42
CA VAL A 117 2.63 -8.46 4.07
C VAL A 117 3.27 -7.80 5.29
N ILE A 118 3.11 -6.49 5.42
CA ILE A 118 3.57 -5.71 6.56
C ILE A 118 2.39 -4.92 7.11
N LEU A 119 2.10 -5.09 8.39
CA LEU A 119 0.98 -4.39 9.01
C LEU A 119 1.29 -4.00 10.45
N GLY A 120 0.67 -2.91 10.92
CA GLY A 120 0.65 -2.55 12.33
C GLY A 120 1.75 -1.60 12.80
N PHE A 121 2.66 -1.16 11.93
CA PHE A 121 3.78 -0.28 12.30
C PHE A 121 3.53 1.20 11.95
N GLY A 122 2.27 1.59 11.77
CA GLY A 122 1.96 2.95 11.35
C GLY A 122 2.53 3.24 9.95
N LEU A 123 2.89 4.48 9.72
CA LEU A 123 3.52 4.88 8.45
C LEU A 123 4.88 4.20 8.22
N LYS A 124 5.58 3.81 9.30
CA LYS A 124 6.83 3.05 9.19
C LYS A 124 6.67 1.74 8.42
N SER A 125 5.46 1.22 8.29
CA SER A 125 5.19 0.04 7.46
C SER A 125 5.66 0.23 6.01
N TYR A 126 5.58 1.44 5.47
CA TYR A 126 6.09 1.76 4.13
C TYR A 126 7.62 1.75 4.08
N ASP A 127 8.31 2.26 5.11
CA ASP A 127 9.77 2.18 5.21
C ASP A 127 10.22 0.72 5.16
N LEU A 128 9.60 -0.12 5.98
CA LEU A 128 9.91 -1.55 6.06
C LEU A 128 9.65 -2.25 4.72
N ALA A 129 8.58 -1.87 4.03
CA ALA A 129 8.29 -2.42 2.72
C ALA A 129 9.36 -2.04 1.68
N ILE A 130 9.81 -0.78 1.67
CA ILE A 130 10.90 -0.34 0.78
C ILE A 130 12.18 -1.13 1.11
N GLU A 131 12.51 -1.24 2.39
CA GLU A 131 13.70 -1.96 2.84
C GLU A 131 13.66 -3.44 2.44
N SER A 132 12.48 -4.05 2.36
CA SER A 132 12.32 -5.45 1.99
C SER A 132 12.73 -5.77 0.54
N PHE A 133 12.79 -4.78 -0.34
CA PHE A 133 13.27 -4.93 -1.71
C PHE A 133 14.79 -4.87 -1.83
N ASN A 134 15.45 -4.36 -0.79
CA ASN A 134 16.91 -4.32 -0.75
C ASN A 134 17.44 -5.71 -0.36
N LYS A 135 18.13 -6.33 -1.26
CA LYS A 135 18.77 -7.63 -1.02
C LYS A 135 20.22 -7.45 -0.54
#